data_75441139fa3c4037cff1c01be96996bf
#
_entry.id   75441139fa3c4037cff1c01be96996bf
#
_cell.length_a   1.000
_cell.length_b   1.000
_cell.length_c   1.000
_cell.angle_alpha   90.00
_cell.angle_beta   90.00
_cell.angle_gamma   90.00
#
_symmetry.space_group_name_H-M   'P 1'
#
loop_
_entity.id
_entity.type
_entity.pdbx_description
1 polymer ?
#
loop_
_entity_poly.entity_id
_entity_poly.type
_entity_poly.pdbx_seq_one_letter_code
_entity_poly.pdbx_strand_id
1 'polypeptide(L)'
;VLLFSDSRQRAAKLARDMSDASDISAARQLFAIAIKMMETQTVEQSMNSLYDYLCLAAGQRHVQMFHEPDRAKFADDCTTAINSYNRSVKRGREYTPRFTIANAPIQMQEYLLRLFAGGYNTLFDSATCWVEPTDQALFDAIDALEDSHITVTEDQFVEFFNAWFLSICDTDTAIGHTISDTVRMNVRQNYSGYGLSKDWSFSKSIRKIMGW
;
A
#
# COMPACT_ATOMS: atom_id res chain seq x y z
N VAL A 1 -28.84 -35.55 -1.81
CA VAL A 1 -29.18 -34.11 -1.61
C VAL A 1 -28.03 -33.37 -0.95
N LEU A 2 -27.34 -33.93 0.02
CA LEU A 2 -26.20 -33.33 0.72
C LEU A 2 -24.98 -33.15 -0.19
N LEU A 3 -24.72 -34.03 -1.12
CA LEU A 3 -23.59 -33.94 -2.08
C LEU A 3 -23.72 -32.76 -3.04
N PHE A 4 -24.95 -32.42 -3.45
CA PHE A 4 -25.20 -31.27 -4.32
C PHE A 4 -25.03 -29.92 -3.60
N SER A 5 -25.37 -29.86 -2.33
CA SER A 5 -25.20 -28.65 -1.53
C SER A 5 -23.72 -28.35 -1.27
N ASP A 6 -22.95 -29.37 -0.93
CA ASP A 6 -21.50 -29.22 -0.67
C ASP A 6 -20.73 -28.83 -1.96
N SER A 7 -21.06 -29.41 -3.10
CA SER A 7 -20.44 -29.03 -4.38
C SER A 7 -20.77 -27.59 -4.81
N ARG A 8 -22.00 -27.11 -4.57
CA ARG A 8 -22.38 -25.72 -4.85
C ARG A 8 -21.65 -24.74 -3.93
N GLN A 9 -21.53 -25.07 -2.66
CA GLN A 9 -20.77 -24.21 -1.70
C GLN A 9 -19.28 -24.16 -2.07
N ARG A 10 -18.68 -25.28 -2.44
CA ARG A 10 -17.29 -25.34 -2.90
C ARG A 10 -17.10 -24.56 -4.20
N ALA A 11 -17.99 -24.68 -5.16
CA ALA A 11 -17.95 -23.92 -6.39
C ALA A 11 -18.10 -22.42 -6.15
N ALA A 12 -19.02 -22.00 -5.28
CA ALA A 12 -19.20 -20.59 -4.92
C ALA A 12 -17.99 -20.02 -4.19
N LYS A 13 -17.38 -20.83 -3.30
CA LYS A 13 -16.13 -20.43 -2.63
C LYS A 13 -14.99 -20.27 -3.64
N LEU A 14 -14.80 -21.26 -4.52
CA LEU A 14 -13.76 -21.21 -5.55
C LEU A 14 -13.94 -20.01 -6.47
N ALA A 15 -15.18 -19.72 -6.90
CA ALA A 15 -15.46 -18.55 -7.74
C ALA A 15 -15.09 -17.23 -7.03
N ARG A 16 -15.36 -17.12 -5.73
CA ARG A 16 -14.96 -15.97 -4.92
C ARG A 16 -13.45 -15.86 -4.81
N ASP A 17 -12.78 -16.95 -4.44
CA ASP A 17 -11.33 -17.00 -4.29
C ASP A 17 -10.61 -16.63 -5.61
N MET A 18 -11.16 -17.04 -6.76
CA MET A 18 -10.66 -16.65 -8.08
C MET A 18 -10.90 -15.18 -8.39
N SER A 19 -12.05 -14.63 -8.00
CA SER A 19 -12.35 -13.21 -8.17
C SER A 19 -11.42 -12.36 -7.34
N ASP A 20 -11.21 -12.71 -6.07
CA ASP A 20 -10.30 -12.00 -5.16
C ASP A 20 -8.84 -12.05 -5.66
N ALA A 21 -8.41 -13.21 -6.19
CA ALA A 21 -7.08 -13.35 -6.77
C ALA A 21 -6.91 -12.49 -8.05
N SER A 22 -7.97 -12.38 -8.85
CA SER A 22 -8.00 -11.52 -10.04
C SER A 22 -7.91 -10.04 -9.63
N ASP A 23 -8.69 -9.63 -8.64
CA ASP A 23 -8.72 -8.25 -8.17
C ASP A 23 -7.38 -7.82 -7.56
N ILE A 24 -6.73 -8.67 -6.76
CA ILE A 24 -5.41 -8.35 -6.21
C ILE A 24 -4.33 -8.29 -7.30
N SER A 25 -4.45 -9.12 -8.33
CA SER A 25 -3.54 -9.06 -9.49
C SER A 25 -3.74 -7.78 -10.29
N ALA A 26 -4.98 -7.37 -10.50
CA ALA A 26 -5.31 -6.09 -11.13
C ALA A 26 -4.82 -4.91 -10.29
N ALA A 27 -5.02 -4.96 -8.96
CA ALA A 27 -4.51 -3.96 -8.03
C ALA A 27 -2.99 -3.80 -8.16
N ARG A 28 -2.24 -4.90 -8.19
CA ARG A 28 -0.78 -4.89 -8.35
C ARG A 28 -0.34 -4.15 -9.62
N GLN A 29 -1.00 -4.43 -10.74
CA GLN A 29 -0.70 -3.75 -12.00
C GLN A 29 -1.05 -2.26 -11.95
N LEU A 30 -2.21 -1.93 -11.35
CA LEU A 30 -2.62 -0.54 -11.18
C LEU A 30 -1.68 0.24 -10.26
N PHE A 31 -1.15 -0.38 -9.21
CA PHE A 31 -0.14 0.23 -8.34
C PHE A 31 1.13 0.57 -9.10
N ALA A 32 1.65 -0.35 -9.90
CA ALA A 32 2.83 -0.08 -10.71
C ALA A 32 2.61 1.10 -11.67
N ILE A 33 1.42 1.19 -12.26
CA ILE A 33 1.05 2.30 -13.14
C ILE A 33 0.89 3.60 -12.35
N ALA A 34 0.22 3.57 -11.20
CA ALA A 34 0.01 4.73 -10.35
C ALA A 34 1.35 5.32 -9.88
N ILE A 35 2.27 4.47 -9.42
CA ILE A 35 3.63 4.87 -9.04
C ILE A 35 4.33 5.54 -10.21
N LYS A 36 4.28 4.93 -11.40
CA LYS A 36 4.87 5.54 -12.61
C LYS A 36 4.25 6.87 -12.98
N MET A 37 2.96 7.06 -12.75
CA MET A 37 2.31 8.34 -12.94
C MET A 37 2.77 9.38 -11.91
N MET A 38 2.97 8.97 -10.65
CA MET A 38 3.50 9.84 -9.59
C MET A 38 4.92 10.32 -9.92
N GLU A 39 5.80 9.45 -10.43
CA GLU A 39 7.18 9.79 -10.82
C GLU A 39 7.25 10.88 -11.90
N THR A 40 6.20 11.04 -12.69
CA THR A 40 6.15 12.08 -13.73
C THR A 40 5.72 13.45 -13.23
N GLN A 41 5.31 13.56 -11.97
CA GLN A 41 4.91 14.81 -11.35
C GLN A 41 6.11 15.47 -10.64
N THR A 42 6.11 16.78 -10.55
CA THR A 42 7.13 17.55 -9.82
C THR A 42 6.82 17.66 -8.33
N VAL A 43 5.59 17.30 -7.93
CA VAL A 43 5.16 17.31 -6.53
C VAL A 43 5.72 16.07 -5.81
N GLU A 44 6.09 16.26 -4.56
CA GLU A 44 6.60 15.20 -3.70
C GLU A 44 5.69 13.96 -3.72
N GLN A 45 6.29 12.81 -4.01
CA GLN A 45 5.61 11.53 -4.06
C GLN A 45 5.32 11.08 -2.62
N SER A 46 4.06 10.86 -2.31
CA SER A 46 3.65 10.43 -0.98
C SER A 46 2.74 9.21 -1.05
N MET A 47 2.96 8.27 -0.13
CA MET A 47 2.04 7.14 0.06
C MET A 47 0.59 7.60 0.24
N ASN A 48 0.38 8.76 0.86
CA ASN A 48 -0.96 9.31 1.04
C ASN A 48 -1.70 9.58 -0.28
N SER A 49 -0.99 10.01 -1.32
CA SER A 49 -1.59 10.31 -2.63
C SER A 49 -1.73 9.09 -3.54
N LEU A 50 -1.16 7.96 -3.16
CA LEU A 50 -1.11 6.75 -3.99
C LEU A 50 -2.51 6.25 -4.39
N TYR A 51 -3.49 6.33 -3.49
CA TYR A 51 -4.87 5.92 -3.79
C TYR A 51 -5.50 6.76 -4.90
N ASP A 52 -5.25 8.06 -4.91
CA ASP A 52 -5.80 8.95 -5.95
C ASP A 52 -5.23 8.64 -7.34
N TYR A 53 -3.92 8.43 -7.43
CA TYR A 53 -3.28 8.00 -8.69
C TYR A 53 -3.73 6.62 -9.13
N LEU A 54 -4.04 5.73 -8.19
CA LEU A 54 -4.61 4.43 -8.49
C LEU A 54 -6.02 4.56 -9.07
N CYS A 55 -6.86 5.43 -8.51
CA CYS A 55 -8.17 5.77 -9.08
C CYS A 55 -8.04 6.35 -10.49
N LEU A 56 -7.07 7.22 -10.71
CA LEU A 56 -6.79 7.80 -12.02
C LEU A 56 -6.35 6.70 -13.02
N ALA A 57 -5.43 5.83 -12.63
CA ALA A 57 -4.94 4.72 -13.45
C ALA A 57 -6.05 3.73 -13.82
N ALA A 58 -6.89 3.36 -12.85
CA ALA A 58 -8.02 2.46 -13.04
C ALA A 58 -9.07 3.07 -13.96
N GLY A 59 -9.43 4.32 -13.72
CA GLY A 59 -10.43 5.00 -14.52
C GLY A 59 -10.00 5.23 -15.96
N GLN A 60 -8.73 5.58 -16.23
CA GLN A 60 -8.20 5.70 -17.59
C GLN A 60 -8.23 4.37 -18.37
N ARG A 61 -8.21 3.25 -17.67
CA ARG A 61 -8.18 1.89 -18.24
C ARG A 61 -9.52 1.17 -18.14
N HIS A 62 -10.54 1.82 -17.60
CA HIS A 62 -11.86 1.26 -17.38
C HIS A 62 -11.83 -0.03 -16.54
N VAL A 63 -10.90 -0.11 -15.59
CA VAL A 63 -10.80 -1.25 -14.68
C VAL A 63 -11.81 -1.09 -13.56
N GLN A 64 -12.65 -2.09 -13.38
CA GLN A 64 -13.56 -2.21 -12.25
C GLN A 64 -13.07 -3.32 -11.32
N MET A 65 -13.11 -3.05 -10.03
CA MET A 65 -12.68 -3.97 -8.99
C MET A 65 -13.73 -4.00 -7.88
N PHE A 66 -13.63 -5.03 -7.04
CA PHE A 66 -14.40 -5.20 -5.81
C PHE A 66 -15.87 -5.60 -6.01
N HIS A 67 -16.45 -6.02 -4.90
CA HIS A 67 -17.88 -6.26 -4.74
C HIS A 67 -18.56 -5.05 -4.09
N GLU A 68 -19.88 -4.99 -4.20
CA GLU A 68 -20.65 -3.94 -3.51
C GLU A 68 -20.52 -4.07 -1.98
N PRO A 69 -20.44 -2.96 -1.23
CA PRO A 69 -20.59 -1.57 -1.69
C PRO A 69 -19.29 -0.91 -2.20
N ASP A 70 -18.13 -1.51 -1.99
CA ASP A 70 -16.82 -0.95 -2.29
C ASP A 70 -16.64 -0.66 -3.78
N ARG A 71 -17.28 -1.46 -4.64
CA ARG A 71 -17.27 -1.28 -6.08
C ARG A 71 -17.85 0.06 -6.51
N ALA A 72 -19.02 0.44 -5.97
CA ALA A 72 -19.66 1.70 -6.32
C ALA A 72 -18.79 2.88 -5.87
N LYS A 73 -18.28 2.83 -4.64
CA LYS A 73 -17.37 3.86 -4.11
C LYS A 73 -16.13 4.01 -4.98
N PHE A 74 -15.48 2.91 -5.34
CA PHE A 74 -14.27 2.94 -6.17
C PHE A 74 -14.54 3.55 -7.54
N ALA A 75 -15.66 3.20 -8.18
CA ALA A 75 -16.05 3.75 -9.48
C ALA A 75 -16.30 5.27 -9.42
N ASP A 76 -16.92 5.75 -8.36
CA ASP A 76 -17.15 7.19 -8.14
C ASP A 76 -15.84 7.95 -7.89
N ASP A 77 -14.94 7.38 -7.10
CA ASP A 77 -13.61 7.94 -6.83
C ASP A 77 -12.78 8.00 -8.13
N CYS A 78 -12.81 6.95 -8.97
CA CYS A 78 -12.15 6.94 -10.28
C CYS A 78 -12.68 8.03 -11.21
N THR A 79 -14.00 8.19 -11.26
CA THR A 79 -14.65 9.22 -12.07
C THR A 79 -14.24 10.62 -11.60
N THR A 80 -14.18 10.83 -10.30
CA THR A 80 -13.79 12.09 -9.68
C THR A 80 -12.32 12.41 -9.96
N ALA A 81 -11.42 11.44 -9.83
CA ALA A 81 -10.00 11.60 -10.12
C ALA A 81 -9.77 11.98 -11.59
N ILE A 82 -10.41 11.28 -12.55
CA ILE A 82 -10.32 11.59 -13.98
C ILE A 82 -10.81 12.99 -14.28
N ASN A 83 -11.96 13.38 -13.75
CA ASN A 83 -12.52 14.70 -13.97
C ASN A 83 -11.61 15.81 -13.43
N SER A 84 -10.99 15.57 -12.28
CA SER A 84 -10.01 16.48 -11.67
C SER A 84 -8.75 16.60 -12.54
N TYR A 85 -8.19 15.46 -12.94
CA TYR A 85 -7.02 15.42 -13.82
C TYR A 85 -7.26 16.18 -15.14
N ASN A 86 -8.36 15.88 -15.82
CA ASN A 86 -8.71 16.53 -17.08
C ASN A 86 -8.87 18.05 -16.93
N ARG A 87 -9.39 18.53 -15.79
CA ARG A 87 -9.48 19.98 -15.52
C ARG A 87 -8.11 20.60 -15.32
N SER A 88 -7.19 19.89 -14.62
CA SER A 88 -5.83 20.37 -14.42
C SER A 88 -5.09 20.48 -15.76
N VAL A 89 -5.15 19.44 -16.59
CA VAL A 89 -4.55 19.42 -17.92
C VAL A 89 -5.08 20.56 -18.82
N LYS A 90 -6.41 20.74 -18.86
CA LYS A 90 -7.02 21.84 -19.64
C LYS A 90 -6.58 23.23 -19.20
N ARG A 91 -6.18 23.37 -17.94
CA ARG A 91 -5.72 24.64 -17.36
C ARG A 91 -4.19 24.79 -17.39
N GLY A 92 -3.45 23.83 -17.95
CA GLY A 92 -2.00 23.80 -17.92
C GLY A 92 -1.42 23.80 -16.50
N ARG A 93 -2.12 23.16 -15.54
CA ARG A 93 -1.70 23.07 -14.14
C ARG A 93 -1.35 21.63 -13.81
N GLU A 94 -0.45 21.48 -12.85
CA GLU A 94 -0.17 20.16 -12.28
C GLU A 94 -1.42 19.55 -11.62
N TYR A 95 -1.44 18.23 -11.64
CA TYR A 95 -2.49 17.48 -10.98
C TYR A 95 -2.29 17.49 -9.48
N THR A 96 -3.32 17.85 -8.75
CA THR A 96 -3.33 17.78 -7.28
C THR A 96 -4.23 16.66 -6.85
N PRO A 97 -3.69 15.61 -6.17
CA PRO A 97 -4.47 14.52 -5.60
C PRO A 97 -5.56 15.00 -4.67
N ARG A 98 -6.70 14.31 -4.68
CA ARG A 98 -7.88 14.64 -3.86
C ARG A 98 -8.13 13.63 -2.77
N PHE A 99 -7.76 12.39 -3.02
CA PHE A 99 -7.99 11.28 -2.12
C PHE A 99 -6.69 10.84 -1.45
N THR A 100 -6.82 10.43 -0.21
CA THR A 100 -5.75 9.75 0.52
C THR A 100 -6.09 8.27 0.69
N ILE A 101 -5.15 7.48 1.17
CA ILE A 101 -5.37 6.06 1.49
C ILE A 101 -6.55 5.89 2.46
N ALA A 102 -6.74 6.81 3.41
CA ALA A 102 -7.85 6.75 4.36
C ALA A 102 -9.23 6.85 3.68
N ASN A 103 -9.30 7.44 2.49
CA ASN A 103 -10.53 7.52 1.71
C ASN A 103 -10.84 6.24 0.92
N ALA A 104 -9.85 5.34 0.77
CA ALA A 104 -10.01 4.14 -0.02
C ALA A 104 -11.11 3.22 0.55
N PRO A 105 -11.81 2.46 -0.31
CA PRO A 105 -12.68 1.38 0.13
C PRO A 105 -11.94 0.39 1.02
N ILE A 106 -12.67 -0.29 1.90
CA ILE A 106 -12.09 -1.25 2.85
C ILE A 106 -11.27 -2.33 2.14
N GLN A 107 -11.80 -2.91 1.07
CA GLN A 107 -11.09 -3.93 0.29
C GLN A 107 -9.79 -3.39 -0.34
N MET A 108 -9.76 -2.12 -0.76
CA MET A 108 -8.53 -1.50 -1.26
C MET A 108 -7.50 -1.31 -0.15
N GLN A 109 -7.92 -0.90 1.04
CA GLN A 109 -7.04 -0.78 2.19
C GLN A 109 -6.44 -2.16 2.59
N GLU A 110 -7.24 -3.22 2.51
CA GLU A 110 -6.76 -4.60 2.72
C GLU A 110 -5.72 -5.01 1.65
N TYR A 111 -5.94 -4.67 0.39
CA TYR A 111 -4.98 -4.94 -0.68
C TYR A 111 -3.68 -4.13 -0.52
N LEU A 112 -3.78 -2.87 -0.09
CA LEU A 112 -2.61 -2.07 0.25
C LEU A 112 -1.76 -2.74 1.33
N LEU A 113 -2.37 -3.17 2.43
CA LEU A 113 -1.65 -3.90 3.47
C LEU A 113 -0.98 -5.15 2.91
N ARG A 114 -1.69 -5.94 2.11
CA ARG A 114 -1.16 -7.19 1.53
C ARG A 114 -0.03 -6.95 0.54
N LEU A 115 -0.03 -5.86 -0.18
CA LEU A 115 0.95 -5.56 -1.21
C LEU A 115 2.19 -4.84 -0.68
N PHE A 116 2.05 -4.06 0.39
CA PHE A 116 3.16 -3.28 0.96
C PHE A 116 3.73 -3.86 2.25
N ALA A 117 2.91 -4.49 3.09
CA ALA A 117 3.28 -4.96 4.43
C ALA A 117 2.94 -6.43 4.64
N GLY A 118 3.27 -7.29 3.72
CA GLY A 118 2.94 -8.71 3.82
C GLY A 118 4.15 -9.62 3.77
N GLY A 119 3.99 -10.86 4.24
CA GLY A 119 5.06 -11.84 4.28
C GLY A 119 5.42 -12.49 2.94
N TYR A 120 4.60 -12.33 1.89
CA TYR A 120 4.81 -12.98 0.58
C TYR A 120 4.23 -12.16 -0.56
N ASN A 121 4.97 -12.13 -1.67
CA ASN A 121 4.52 -11.50 -2.92
C ASN A 121 4.15 -10.03 -2.75
N THR A 122 4.88 -9.31 -1.92
CA THR A 122 4.75 -7.85 -1.82
C THR A 122 5.26 -7.17 -3.08
N LEU A 123 4.98 -5.88 -3.23
CA LEU A 123 5.57 -5.08 -4.31
C LEU A 123 7.09 -4.96 -4.14
N PHE A 124 7.58 -4.98 -2.90
CA PHE A 124 9.00 -5.04 -2.59
C PHE A 124 9.63 -6.37 -3.03
N ASP A 125 9.04 -7.52 -2.65
CA ASP A 125 9.55 -8.85 -3.04
C ASP A 125 9.61 -9.04 -4.55
N SER A 126 8.69 -8.43 -5.28
CA SER A 126 8.64 -8.45 -6.75
C SER A 126 9.54 -7.39 -7.40
N ALA A 127 10.32 -6.65 -6.62
CA ALA A 127 11.15 -5.53 -7.08
C ALA A 127 10.36 -4.49 -7.91
N THR A 128 9.08 -4.32 -7.63
CA THR A 128 8.22 -3.35 -8.33
C THR A 128 8.43 -1.95 -7.79
N CYS A 129 8.46 -1.81 -6.48
CA CYS A 129 8.73 -0.56 -5.77
C CYS A 129 9.11 -0.86 -4.31
N TRP A 130 9.63 0.15 -3.65
CA TRP A 130 9.83 0.18 -2.20
C TRP A 130 9.34 1.51 -1.66
N VAL A 131 9.14 1.56 -0.34
CA VAL A 131 8.82 2.78 0.38
C VAL A 131 10.09 3.22 1.09
N GLU A 132 10.42 4.49 1.00
CA GLU A 132 11.54 5.10 1.70
C GLU A 132 11.07 6.35 2.44
N PRO A 133 11.75 6.77 3.50
CA PRO A 133 11.47 8.03 4.16
C PRO A 133 11.81 9.18 3.24
N THR A 134 11.17 10.32 3.45
CA THR A 134 11.57 11.57 2.78
C THR A 134 12.91 12.06 3.32
N ASP A 135 13.67 12.81 2.51
CA ASP A 135 14.92 13.43 2.95
C ASP A 135 14.72 14.28 4.20
N GLN A 136 13.60 15.00 4.28
CA GLN A 136 13.27 15.80 5.47
C GLN A 136 13.12 14.93 6.72
N ALA A 137 12.48 13.77 6.62
CA ALA A 137 12.35 12.86 7.76
C ALA A 137 13.72 12.28 8.19
N LEU A 138 14.63 12.09 7.25
CA LEU A 138 16.01 11.68 7.55
C LEU A 138 16.76 12.80 8.29
N PHE A 139 16.69 14.04 7.81
CA PHE A 139 17.31 15.18 8.47
C PHE A 139 16.75 15.42 9.87
N ASP A 140 15.43 15.42 10.05
CA ASP A 140 14.78 15.58 11.35
C ASP A 140 15.23 14.49 12.35
N ALA A 141 15.47 13.27 11.87
CA ALA A 141 15.94 12.18 12.70
C ALA A 141 17.43 12.33 13.06
N ILE A 142 18.28 12.83 12.16
CA ILE A 142 19.69 13.16 12.43
C ILE A 142 19.77 14.24 13.50
N ASP A 143 19.05 15.34 13.33
CA ASP A 143 19.00 16.44 14.29
C ASP A 143 18.57 15.96 15.68
N ALA A 144 17.55 15.08 15.75
CA ALA A 144 17.10 14.51 17.01
C ALA A 144 18.16 13.61 17.70
N LEU A 145 19.01 12.93 16.93
CA LEU A 145 20.14 12.15 17.46
C LEU A 145 21.24 13.07 18.01
N GLU A 146 21.60 14.12 17.28
CA GLU A 146 22.58 15.11 17.71
C GLU A 146 22.14 15.79 19.01
N ASP A 147 20.87 16.19 19.11
CA ASP A 147 20.28 16.74 20.33
C ASP A 147 20.36 15.76 21.52
N SER A 148 20.30 14.47 21.23
CA SER A 148 20.43 13.40 22.24
C SER A 148 21.89 13.03 22.55
N HIS A 149 22.88 13.77 22.02
CA HIS A 149 24.31 13.52 22.15
C HIS A 149 24.76 12.14 21.62
N ILE A 150 24.03 11.58 20.65
CA ILE A 150 24.40 10.35 19.98
C ILE A 150 25.17 10.70 18.70
N THR A 151 26.46 10.42 18.68
CA THR A 151 27.29 10.70 17.53
C THR A 151 27.32 9.48 16.61
N VAL A 152 26.76 9.64 15.42
CA VAL A 152 26.85 8.65 14.33
C VAL A 152 27.34 9.38 13.07
N THR A 153 28.02 8.67 12.20
CA THR A 153 28.30 9.23 10.88
C THR A 153 27.03 9.20 10.03
N GLU A 154 26.92 10.14 9.09
CA GLU A 154 25.77 10.21 8.19
C GLU A 154 25.54 8.88 7.46
N ASP A 155 26.61 8.25 6.94
CA ASP A 155 26.52 6.94 6.26
C ASP A 155 25.98 5.84 7.19
N GLN A 156 26.46 5.76 8.42
CA GLN A 156 26.00 4.79 9.42
C GLN A 156 24.54 5.02 9.77
N PHE A 157 24.13 6.27 9.87
CA PHE A 157 22.74 6.62 10.17
C PHE A 157 21.82 6.20 9.01
N VAL A 158 22.15 6.58 7.78
CA VAL A 158 21.36 6.25 6.58
C VAL A 158 21.24 4.73 6.43
N GLU A 159 22.33 3.98 6.60
CA GLU A 159 22.32 2.52 6.52
C GLU A 159 21.41 1.90 7.59
N PHE A 160 21.56 2.33 8.84
CA PHE A 160 20.72 1.86 9.96
C PHE A 160 19.26 2.24 9.76
N PHE A 161 18.99 3.48 9.37
CA PHE A 161 17.63 3.98 9.21
C PHE A 161 16.90 3.28 8.06
N ASN A 162 17.57 3.05 6.94
CA ASN A 162 17.00 2.28 5.83
C ASN A 162 16.72 0.83 6.23
N ALA A 163 17.63 0.19 6.94
CA ALA A 163 17.41 -1.17 7.44
C ALA A 163 16.23 -1.22 8.42
N TRP A 164 16.14 -0.25 9.33
CA TRP A 164 15.04 -0.13 10.27
C TRP A 164 13.71 0.16 9.56
N PHE A 165 13.70 1.05 8.58
CA PHE A 165 12.53 1.40 7.80
C PHE A 165 12.00 0.22 6.97
N LEU A 166 12.86 -0.51 6.28
CA LEU A 166 12.49 -1.74 5.58
C LEU A 166 11.87 -2.76 6.53
N SER A 167 12.36 -2.82 7.76
CA SER A 167 11.80 -3.64 8.81
C SER A 167 10.39 -3.22 9.25
N ILE A 168 10.13 -1.91 9.31
CA ILE A 168 8.80 -1.38 9.61
C ILE A 168 7.82 -1.70 8.49
N CYS A 169 8.27 -1.72 7.23
CA CYS A 169 7.45 -2.11 6.10
C CYS A 169 6.98 -3.58 6.17
N ASP A 170 7.69 -4.45 6.89
CA ASP A 170 7.22 -5.81 7.20
C ASP A 170 6.10 -5.84 8.27
N THR A 171 5.80 -4.71 8.88
CA THR A 171 4.72 -4.54 9.83
C THR A 171 3.68 -3.57 9.26
N ASP A 172 2.48 -3.57 9.79
CA ASP A 172 1.45 -2.60 9.40
C ASP A 172 1.75 -1.16 9.87
N THR A 173 2.88 -0.95 10.53
CA THR A 173 3.22 0.31 11.18
C THR A 173 3.54 1.41 10.16
N ALA A 174 4.23 1.08 9.06
CA ALA A 174 4.62 2.06 8.04
C ALA A 174 3.43 2.76 7.36
N ILE A 175 2.31 2.05 7.23
CA ILE A 175 1.08 2.57 6.64
C ILE A 175 -0.05 2.64 7.68
N GLY A 176 0.27 2.34 8.93
CA GLY A 176 -0.68 2.10 10.00
C GLY A 176 -1.58 3.26 10.37
N HIS A 177 -1.08 4.48 10.29
CA HIS A 177 -1.87 5.68 10.63
C HIS A 177 -2.92 6.03 9.57
N THR A 178 -2.79 5.52 8.37
CA THR A 178 -3.67 5.80 7.24
C THR A 178 -4.73 4.72 7.02
N ILE A 179 -4.55 3.54 7.63
CA ILE A 179 -5.47 2.40 7.52
C ILE A 179 -6.14 2.16 8.86
N SER A 180 -7.47 1.95 8.83
CA SER A 180 -8.25 1.74 10.05
C SER A 180 -7.85 0.46 10.80
N ASP A 181 -7.96 0.49 12.13
CA ASP A 181 -7.70 -0.68 12.99
C ASP A 181 -8.56 -1.89 12.62
N THR A 182 -9.79 -1.64 12.21
CA THR A 182 -10.70 -2.71 11.76
C THR A 182 -10.13 -3.46 10.57
N VAL A 183 -9.62 -2.75 9.57
CA VAL A 183 -9.00 -3.36 8.39
C VAL A 183 -7.75 -4.15 8.79
N ARG A 184 -6.90 -3.58 9.64
CA ARG A 184 -5.70 -4.26 10.14
C ARG A 184 -6.03 -5.55 10.88
N MET A 185 -7.04 -5.52 11.73
CA MET A 185 -7.51 -6.72 12.44
C MET A 185 -8.06 -7.79 11.49
N ASN A 186 -8.84 -7.40 10.49
CA ASN A 186 -9.38 -8.32 9.49
C ASN A 186 -8.27 -9.01 8.71
N VAL A 187 -7.28 -8.26 8.26
CA VAL A 187 -6.13 -8.81 7.53
C VAL A 187 -5.36 -9.80 8.40
N ARG A 188 -5.10 -9.46 9.66
CA ARG A 188 -4.42 -10.37 10.61
C ARG A 188 -5.19 -11.67 10.86
N GLN A 189 -6.51 -11.61 10.91
CA GLN A 189 -7.35 -12.79 11.21
C GLN A 189 -7.54 -13.68 9.98
N ASN A 190 -7.68 -13.11 8.81
CA ASN A 190 -8.11 -13.83 7.61
C ASN A 190 -6.95 -14.27 6.70
N TYR A 191 -5.78 -13.68 6.87
CA TYR A 191 -4.63 -13.98 6.02
C TYR A 191 -3.46 -14.51 6.86
N SER A 192 -3.41 -15.82 7.05
CA SER A 192 -2.42 -16.51 7.91
C SER A 192 -0.96 -16.42 7.43
N GLY A 193 -0.71 -15.92 6.23
CA GLY A 193 0.64 -15.65 5.69
C GLY A 193 1.19 -14.27 6.04
N TYR A 194 0.41 -13.45 6.72
CA TYR A 194 0.81 -12.12 7.14
C TYR A 194 1.70 -12.21 8.36
N GLY A 195 2.98 -11.96 8.16
CA GLY A 195 3.96 -11.83 9.23
C GLY A 195 3.88 -10.48 9.95
N LEU A 196 2.67 -9.90 10.10
CA LEU A 196 2.49 -8.67 10.86
C LEU A 196 2.85 -8.95 12.32
N SER A 197 4.04 -8.51 12.72
CA SER A 197 4.48 -8.61 14.11
C SER A 197 3.59 -7.77 15.00
N LYS A 198 3.11 -8.35 16.09
CA LYS A 198 2.37 -7.62 17.13
C LYS A 198 3.27 -6.70 17.93
N ASP A 199 4.54 -7.01 17.95
CA ASP A 199 5.53 -6.36 18.76
C ASP A 199 6.57 -5.68 17.86
N TRP A 200 7.08 -4.57 18.31
CA TRP A 200 8.25 -3.86 17.81
C TRP A 200 9.55 -4.69 17.82
N SER A 201 9.45 -6.00 17.96
CA SER A 201 10.63 -6.84 17.82
C SER A 201 11.11 -6.69 16.37
N PHE A 202 12.37 -6.36 16.23
CA PHE A 202 13.09 -6.30 14.96
C PHE A 202 12.56 -7.34 13.99
N SER A 203 12.14 -6.90 12.83
CA SER A 203 11.60 -7.80 11.81
C SER A 203 12.61 -8.87 11.44
N LYS A 204 12.13 -9.93 10.81
CA LYS A 204 13.02 -10.98 10.27
C LYS A 204 14.09 -10.40 9.35
N SER A 205 13.77 -9.32 8.64
CA SER A 205 14.69 -8.65 7.72
C SER A 205 15.87 -8.02 8.46
N ILE A 206 15.64 -7.27 9.55
CA ILE A 206 16.75 -6.74 10.35
C ILE A 206 17.54 -7.84 11.00
N ARG A 207 16.91 -8.87 11.58
CA ARG A 207 17.64 -10.01 12.14
C ARG A 207 18.55 -10.68 11.10
N LYS A 208 18.08 -10.80 9.87
CA LYS A 208 18.87 -11.36 8.78
C LYS A 208 20.04 -10.46 8.38
N ILE A 209 19.84 -9.15 8.33
CA ILE A 209 20.90 -8.17 8.03
C ILE A 209 21.94 -8.14 9.15
N MET A 210 21.48 -8.15 10.41
CA MET A 210 22.37 -8.13 11.58
C MET A 210 22.98 -9.49 11.93
N GLY A 211 22.64 -10.56 11.21
CA GLY A 211 23.17 -11.90 11.46
C GLY A 211 22.67 -12.58 12.75
N TRP A 212 21.49 -12.18 13.26
CA TRP A 212 20.86 -12.70 14.48
C TRP A 212 19.81 -13.77 14.19
#